data_e62d5ebd85a019cf958526887b22837f
#
_entry.id   e62d5ebd85a019cf958526887b22837f
#
_cell.length_a   1.000
_cell.length_b   1.000
_cell.length_c   1.000
_cell.angle_alpha   90.00
_cell.angle_beta   90.00
_cell.angle_gamma   90.00
#
_symmetry.space_group_name_H-M   'P 1'
#
loop_
_entity.id
_entity.type
_entity.pdbx_description
1 polymer ?
#
loop_
_entity_poly.entity_id
_entity_poly.type
_entity_poly.pdbx_seq_one_letter_code
_entity_poly.pdbx_strand_id
1 'polypeptide(L)'
;ISRSRPKQLWRNNDIKTKMSSAVVHDGHVFAVCGDNDGKLVCVSLRNGKTKWERKGFGFGTLALAGNKLLVLGEKGNLVVAPASGKGYAPISEAQVLGNRCWVKPVVAYGQIFVKNNKGNVVSLDVR
;
A
#
# COMPACT_ATOMS: atom_id res chain seq x y z
N ILE A 1 -23.55 2.13 -12.72
CA ILE A 1 -24.00 2.92 -11.55
C ILE A 1 -25.52 3.08 -11.63
N SER A 2 -26.21 2.76 -10.55
CA SER A 2 -27.64 2.87 -10.44
C SER A 2 -28.10 4.34 -10.35
N ARG A 3 -29.32 4.63 -10.78
CA ARG A 3 -29.97 5.94 -10.61
C ARG A 3 -30.46 6.17 -9.17
N SER A 4 -30.46 5.14 -8.31
CA SER A 4 -30.84 5.26 -6.92
C SER A 4 -29.77 5.99 -6.12
N ARG A 5 -30.17 6.53 -4.96
CA ARG A 5 -29.22 7.19 -4.06
C ARG A 5 -28.18 6.19 -3.57
N PRO A 6 -26.90 6.61 -3.45
CA PRO A 6 -25.89 5.77 -2.83
C PRO A 6 -26.31 5.33 -1.44
N LYS A 7 -26.04 4.06 -1.10
CA LYS A 7 -26.32 3.50 0.21
C LYS A 7 -24.99 3.15 0.86
N GLN A 8 -24.76 3.64 2.08
CA GLN A 8 -23.60 3.23 2.86
C GLN A 8 -23.79 1.79 3.33
N LEU A 9 -22.86 0.92 2.97
CA LEU A 9 -22.86 -0.49 3.39
C LEU A 9 -22.12 -0.67 4.73
N TRP A 10 -21.01 0.06 4.90
CA TRP A 10 -20.23 0.05 6.14
C TRP A 10 -19.36 1.31 6.22
N ARG A 11 -18.72 1.50 7.35
CA ARG A 11 -17.77 2.57 7.62
C ARG A 11 -16.59 2.01 8.39
N ASN A 12 -15.37 2.46 8.06
CA ASN A 12 -14.14 2.14 8.77
C ASN A 12 -13.37 3.44 9.03
N ASN A 13 -12.82 3.59 10.22
CA ASN A 13 -12.09 4.80 10.63
C ASN A 13 -10.58 4.56 10.80
N ASP A 14 -10.07 3.37 10.44
CA ASP A 14 -8.66 3.01 10.59
C ASP A 14 -7.82 3.40 9.37
N ILE A 15 -8.45 3.58 8.20
CA ILE A 15 -7.76 3.97 6.97
C ILE A 15 -7.58 5.48 6.93
N LYS A 16 -6.42 5.95 7.34
CA LYS A 16 -6.07 7.38 7.42
C LYS A 16 -4.98 7.74 6.41
N THR A 17 -5.23 7.47 5.13
CA THR A 17 -4.26 7.74 4.06
C THR A 17 -4.05 9.24 3.86
N LYS A 18 -2.82 9.62 3.54
CA LYS A 18 -2.46 11.01 3.20
C LYS A 18 -1.73 11.11 1.86
N MET A 19 -0.71 10.29 1.66
CA MET A 19 0.13 10.34 0.47
C MET A 19 -0.18 9.23 -0.54
N SER A 20 -1.15 8.37 -0.25
CA SER A 20 -1.45 7.21 -1.09
C SER A 20 -2.95 6.93 -1.11
N SER A 21 -3.40 6.31 -2.19
CA SER A 21 -4.73 5.74 -2.27
C SER A 21 -4.72 4.29 -1.79
N ALA A 22 -5.86 3.79 -1.38
CA ALA A 22 -6.03 2.38 -1.09
C ALA A 22 -6.05 1.54 -2.38
N VAL A 23 -5.75 0.26 -2.26
CA VAL A 23 -5.93 -0.74 -3.32
C VAL A 23 -6.88 -1.83 -2.85
N VAL A 24 -7.56 -2.47 -3.78
CA VAL A 24 -8.51 -3.55 -3.51
C VAL A 24 -8.06 -4.82 -4.22
N HIS A 25 -8.02 -5.91 -3.49
CA HIS A 25 -7.71 -7.23 -4.04
C HIS A 25 -8.37 -8.32 -3.22
N ASP A 26 -9.01 -9.27 -3.92
CA ASP A 26 -9.59 -10.49 -3.35
C ASP A 26 -10.40 -10.24 -2.06
N GLY A 27 -11.38 -9.33 -2.16
CA GLY A 27 -12.29 -9.03 -1.06
C GLY A 27 -11.68 -8.23 0.09
N HIS A 28 -10.51 -7.63 -0.09
CA HIS A 28 -9.83 -6.83 0.93
C HIS A 28 -9.37 -5.48 0.39
N VAL A 29 -9.35 -4.50 1.27
CA VAL A 29 -8.83 -3.15 1.02
C VAL A 29 -7.52 -3.01 1.78
N PHE A 30 -6.48 -2.56 1.11
CA PHE A 30 -5.16 -2.32 1.70
C PHE A 30 -4.80 -0.85 1.56
N ALA A 31 -4.25 -0.28 2.62
CA ALA A 31 -3.86 1.13 2.63
C ALA A 31 -2.70 1.38 3.57
N VAL A 32 -1.83 2.34 3.24
CA VAL A 32 -0.83 2.86 4.17
C VAL A 32 -1.34 4.15 4.75
N CYS A 33 -1.49 4.18 6.07
CA CYS A 33 -1.94 5.34 6.81
C CYS A 33 -0.78 6.31 7.03
N GLY A 34 -0.97 7.57 6.66
CA GLY A 34 0.05 8.60 6.81
C GLY A 34 -0.02 9.31 8.16
N ASP A 35 -0.14 8.58 9.23
CA ASP A 35 -0.08 9.13 10.60
C ASP A 35 1.23 8.70 11.28
N ASN A 36 1.36 9.01 12.57
CA ASN A 36 2.60 8.83 13.33
C ASN A 36 3.19 7.41 13.25
N ASP A 37 2.35 6.39 13.14
CA ASP A 37 2.80 5.00 13.11
C ASP A 37 3.03 4.46 11.70
N GLY A 38 2.47 5.12 10.67
CA GLY A 38 2.62 4.67 9.28
C GLY A 38 2.15 3.25 9.07
N LYS A 39 0.92 2.94 9.46
CA LYS A 39 0.41 1.57 9.41
C LYS A 39 -0.02 1.14 8.01
N LEU A 40 0.43 -0.03 7.59
CA LEU A 40 -0.24 -0.78 6.53
C LEU A 40 -1.46 -1.49 7.15
N VAL A 41 -2.63 -1.26 6.60
CA VAL A 41 -3.91 -1.75 7.14
C VAL A 41 -4.60 -2.60 6.09
N CYS A 42 -5.16 -3.72 6.51
CA CYS A 42 -6.03 -4.57 5.69
C CYS A 42 -7.44 -4.57 6.27
N VAL A 43 -8.42 -4.26 5.45
CA VAL A 43 -9.84 -4.17 5.84
C VAL A 43 -10.66 -5.09 4.95
N SER A 44 -11.61 -5.80 5.54
CA SER A 44 -12.55 -6.62 4.78
C SER A 44 -13.48 -5.74 3.94
N LEU A 45 -13.52 -5.99 2.64
CA LEU A 45 -14.43 -5.30 1.73
C LEU A 45 -15.90 -5.60 2.05
N ARG A 46 -16.17 -6.78 2.59
CA ARG A 46 -17.52 -7.26 2.88
C ARG A 46 -18.21 -6.51 4.02
N ASN A 47 -17.49 -6.27 5.12
CA ASN A 47 -18.08 -5.72 6.34
C ASN A 47 -17.33 -4.52 6.92
N GLY A 48 -16.23 -4.08 6.28
CA GLY A 48 -15.45 -2.94 6.73
C GLY A 48 -14.62 -3.17 7.98
N LYS A 49 -14.51 -4.40 8.47
CA LYS A 49 -13.71 -4.70 9.66
C LYS A 49 -12.23 -4.79 9.33
N THR A 50 -11.39 -4.22 10.19
CA THR A 50 -9.94 -4.32 10.09
C THR A 50 -9.51 -5.75 10.40
N LYS A 51 -8.77 -6.34 9.45
CA LYS A 51 -8.29 -7.73 9.54
C LYS A 51 -6.92 -7.79 10.21
N TRP A 52 -6.02 -6.89 9.84
CA TRP A 52 -4.67 -6.79 10.42
C TRP A 52 -4.06 -5.41 10.13
N GLU A 53 -3.03 -5.08 10.90
CA GLU A 53 -2.26 -3.84 10.77
C GLU A 53 -0.78 -4.14 10.96
N ARG A 54 0.09 -3.34 10.30
CA ARG A 54 1.55 -3.40 10.47
C ARG A 54 2.13 -2.00 10.45
N LYS A 55 2.82 -1.61 11.53
CA LYS A 55 3.49 -0.31 11.67
C LYS A 55 4.83 -0.26 10.94
N GLY A 56 5.36 0.95 10.73
CA GLY A 56 6.74 1.15 10.31
C GLY A 56 6.92 1.71 8.91
N PHE A 57 5.87 2.17 8.25
CA PHE A 57 5.97 2.69 6.88
C PHE A 57 5.99 4.23 6.78
N GLY A 58 5.77 4.95 7.90
CA GLY A 58 5.68 6.41 7.87
C GLY A 58 4.58 6.90 6.92
N PHE A 59 4.85 7.95 6.16
CA PHE A 59 3.98 8.40 5.07
C PHE A 59 4.21 7.55 3.82
N GLY A 60 4.17 6.24 3.97
CA GLY A 60 4.40 5.30 2.89
C GLY A 60 3.28 5.26 1.86
N THR A 61 3.58 4.59 0.76
CA THR A 61 2.68 4.43 -0.38
C THR A 61 2.64 2.96 -0.80
N LEU A 62 1.63 2.57 -1.56
CA LEU A 62 1.56 1.21 -2.06
C LEU A 62 0.99 1.14 -3.46
N ALA A 63 1.31 0.05 -4.14
CA ALA A 63 0.73 -0.34 -5.42
C ALA A 63 0.41 -1.83 -5.38
N LEU A 64 -0.51 -2.25 -6.24
CA LEU A 64 -0.87 -3.66 -6.42
C LEU A 64 -0.27 -4.16 -7.72
N ALA A 65 0.42 -5.29 -7.67
CA ALA A 65 0.96 -5.98 -8.83
C ALA A 65 0.52 -7.45 -8.80
N GLY A 66 -0.47 -7.79 -9.63
CA GLY A 66 -1.09 -9.11 -9.56
C GLY A 66 -1.74 -9.31 -8.19
N ASN A 67 -1.28 -10.33 -7.47
CA ASN A 67 -1.75 -10.63 -6.11
C ASN A 67 -0.80 -10.16 -5.01
N LYS A 68 0.12 -9.24 -5.34
CA LYS A 68 1.13 -8.75 -4.40
C LYS A 68 1.01 -7.25 -4.16
N LEU A 69 1.25 -6.87 -2.93
CA LEU A 69 1.42 -5.48 -2.52
C LEU A 69 2.88 -5.09 -2.68
N LEU A 70 3.11 -3.92 -3.26
CA LEU A 70 4.40 -3.25 -3.28
C LEU A 70 4.27 -2.06 -2.36
N VAL A 71 4.90 -2.11 -1.20
CA VAL A 71 4.80 -1.05 -0.19
C VAL A 71 6.13 -0.32 -0.13
N LEU A 72 6.12 0.97 -0.45
CA LEU A 72 7.29 1.83 -0.33
C LEU A 72 7.15 2.67 0.93
N GLY A 73 7.96 2.39 1.93
CA GLY A 73 8.01 3.17 3.15
C GLY A 73 8.59 4.56 2.90
N GLU A 74 8.24 5.52 3.72
CA GLU A 74 8.70 6.91 3.60
C GLU A 74 10.23 7.02 3.55
N LYS A 75 10.94 6.14 4.26
CA LYS A 75 12.41 6.14 4.33
C LYS A 75 13.09 5.35 3.21
N GLY A 76 12.34 4.86 2.22
CA GLY A 76 12.89 4.18 1.05
C GLY A 76 13.02 2.68 1.16
N ASN A 77 12.43 2.05 2.15
CA ASN A 77 12.33 0.59 2.23
C ASN A 77 11.17 0.09 1.37
N LEU A 78 11.47 -0.80 0.45
CA LEU A 78 10.47 -1.44 -0.42
C LEU A 78 10.17 -2.84 0.12
N VAL A 79 8.90 -3.13 0.30
CA VAL A 79 8.41 -4.44 0.74
C VAL A 79 7.51 -5.03 -0.33
N VAL A 80 7.70 -6.30 -0.62
CA VAL A 80 6.79 -7.09 -1.46
C VAL A 80 6.11 -8.12 -0.56
N ALA A 81 4.79 -8.10 -0.53
CA ALA A 81 4.00 -8.99 0.33
C ALA A 81 2.75 -9.47 -0.41
N PRO A 82 2.22 -10.67 -0.09
CA PRO A 82 0.93 -11.08 -0.62
C PRO A 82 -0.19 -10.13 -0.20
N ALA A 83 -1.08 -9.80 -1.13
CA ALA A 83 -2.30 -9.05 -0.84
C ALA A 83 -3.34 -10.00 -0.23
N SER A 84 -3.22 -10.30 1.05
CA SER A 84 -3.99 -11.32 1.75
C SER A 84 -4.61 -10.80 3.04
N GLY A 85 -5.85 -11.21 3.29
CA GLY A 85 -6.52 -10.95 4.57
C GLY A 85 -6.04 -11.82 5.72
N LYS A 86 -5.18 -12.81 5.45
CA LYS A 86 -4.68 -13.75 6.47
C LYS A 86 -3.60 -13.13 7.37
N GLY A 87 -2.92 -12.09 6.91
CA GLY A 87 -1.88 -11.41 7.68
C GLY A 87 -0.80 -10.81 6.81
N TYR A 88 0.11 -10.09 7.46
CA TYR A 88 1.29 -9.52 6.82
C TYR A 88 2.40 -10.58 6.78
N ALA A 89 2.77 -10.98 5.57
CA ALA A 89 3.79 -12.02 5.36
C ALA A 89 4.74 -11.59 4.21
N PRO A 90 5.70 -10.68 4.46
CA PRO A 90 6.56 -10.17 3.41
C PRO A 90 7.39 -11.28 2.76
N ILE A 91 7.48 -11.25 1.43
CA ILE A 91 8.28 -12.16 0.64
C ILE A 91 9.70 -11.60 0.48
N SER A 92 9.81 -10.29 0.32
CA SER A 92 11.07 -9.60 0.06
C SER A 92 11.01 -8.19 0.65
N GLU A 93 12.16 -7.71 1.10
CA GLU A 93 12.33 -6.37 1.63
C GLU A 93 13.74 -5.87 1.32
N ALA A 94 13.86 -4.61 0.89
CA ALA A 94 15.14 -3.99 0.59
C ALA A 94 15.08 -2.48 0.78
N GLN A 95 16.19 -1.89 1.23
CA GLN A 95 16.38 -0.45 1.21
C GLN A 95 16.79 -0.04 -0.20
N VAL A 96 15.91 0.63 -0.93
CA VAL A 96 16.11 0.95 -2.35
C VAL A 96 16.40 2.41 -2.63
N LEU A 97 16.00 3.30 -1.71
CA LEU A 97 16.22 4.74 -1.81
C LEU A 97 16.50 5.34 -0.43
N GLY A 98 17.09 6.52 -0.42
CA GLY A 98 17.16 7.37 0.76
C GLY A 98 16.16 8.52 0.65
N ASN A 99 16.17 9.40 1.65
CA ASN A 99 15.29 10.56 1.75
C ASN A 99 13.80 10.18 1.77
N ARG A 100 12.93 11.17 1.62
CA ARG A 100 11.48 10.95 1.67
C ARG A 100 10.94 10.38 0.37
N CYS A 101 10.22 9.29 0.45
CA CYS A 101 9.57 8.62 -0.67
C CYS A 101 8.06 8.72 -0.48
N TRP A 102 7.42 9.68 -1.18
CA TRP A 102 5.99 9.96 -1.05
C TRP A 102 5.18 9.64 -2.31
N VAL A 103 5.84 9.06 -3.31
CA VAL A 103 5.20 8.68 -4.57
C VAL A 103 5.10 7.16 -4.64
N LYS A 104 3.94 6.66 -5.01
CA LYS A 104 3.72 5.21 -5.08
C LYS A 104 4.62 4.55 -6.12
N PRO A 105 5.05 3.29 -5.89
CA PRO A 105 5.79 2.54 -6.91
C PRO A 105 4.96 2.35 -8.17
N VAL A 106 5.64 2.28 -9.30
CA VAL A 106 5.03 1.97 -10.60
C VAL A 106 5.59 0.65 -11.08
N VAL A 107 4.73 -0.23 -11.59
CA VAL A 107 5.12 -1.51 -12.15
C VAL A 107 4.86 -1.51 -13.65
N ALA A 108 5.88 -1.80 -14.43
CA ALA A 108 5.77 -1.93 -15.87
C ALA A 108 6.88 -2.82 -16.41
N TYR A 109 6.57 -3.67 -17.37
CA TYR A 109 7.54 -4.51 -18.11
C TYR A 109 8.46 -5.35 -17.20
N GLY A 110 7.93 -5.88 -16.11
CA GLY A 110 8.72 -6.67 -15.16
C GLY A 110 9.69 -5.86 -14.31
N GLN A 111 9.47 -4.57 -14.22
CA GLN A 111 10.29 -3.65 -13.43
C GLN A 111 9.44 -2.86 -12.46
N ILE A 112 10.02 -2.52 -11.31
CA ILE A 112 9.44 -1.60 -10.36
C ILE A 112 10.23 -0.29 -10.42
N PHE A 113 9.52 0.82 -10.62
CA PHE A 113 10.10 2.16 -10.61
C PHE A 113 9.71 2.85 -9.31
N VAL A 114 10.69 3.33 -8.57
CA VAL A 114 10.52 4.07 -7.33
C VAL A 114 11.29 5.37 -7.39
N LYS A 115 10.79 6.40 -6.70
CA LYS A 115 11.47 7.70 -6.64
C LYS A 115 11.34 8.32 -5.24
N ASN A 116 12.29 9.18 -4.93
CA ASN A 116 12.24 10.00 -3.72
C ASN A 116 11.91 11.47 -4.06
N ASN A 117 11.79 12.31 -3.04
CA ASN A 117 11.48 13.74 -3.20
C ASN A 117 12.65 14.56 -3.73
N LYS A 118 13.86 14.00 -3.78
CA LYS A 118 15.05 14.64 -4.37
C LYS A 118 15.19 14.39 -5.87
N GLY A 119 14.28 13.64 -6.48
CA GLY A 119 14.30 13.35 -7.90
C GLY A 119 15.13 12.13 -8.29
N ASN A 120 15.62 11.34 -7.36
CA ASN A 120 16.27 10.06 -7.67
C ASN A 120 15.21 9.05 -8.07
N VAL A 121 15.40 8.42 -9.22
CA VAL A 121 14.54 7.35 -9.73
C VAL A 121 15.37 6.08 -9.86
N VAL A 122 14.85 4.99 -9.32
CA VAL A 122 15.49 3.68 -9.38
C VAL A 122 14.54 2.70 -10.09
N SER A 123 15.09 1.90 -10.99
CA SER A 123 14.38 0.80 -11.64
C SER A 123 14.93 -0.52 -11.11
N LEU A 124 14.03 -1.39 -10.67
CA LEU A 124 14.35 -2.68 -10.10
C LEU A 124 13.78 -3.80 -10.99
N ASP A 125 14.60 -4.76 -11.36
CA ASP A 125 14.13 -5.95 -12.08
C ASP A 125 13.53 -6.93 -11.08
N VAL A 126 12.30 -7.36 -11.34
CA VAL A 126 11.54 -8.28 -10.48
C VAL A 126 10.99 -9.47 -11.26
N ARG A 127 11.53 -9.69 -12.42
CA ARG A 127 11.13 -10.82 -13.28
C ARG A 127 11.63 -12.14 -12.74
#